data_899dca9a4352cb204b753291dc8ca0d4
#
_entry.id   899dca9a4352cb204b753291dc8ca0d4
#
_cell.length_a   1.000
_cell.length_b   1.000
_cell.length_c   1.000
_cell.angle_alpha   90.00
_cell.angle_beta   90.00
_cell.angle_gamma   90.00
#
_symmetry.space_group_name_H-M   'P 1'
#
loop_
_entity.id
_entity.type
_entity.pdbx_description
1 polymer ?
#
loop_
_entity_poly.entity_id
_entity_poly.type
_entity_poly.pdbx_seq_one_letter_code
_entity_poly.pdbx_strand_id
1 'polypeptide(L)'
;MLKQFLCRLKGDNEVSPVHTRASGTTEFVLSSNGNKLHYRIQVNNVRKLTQVRIHIGPAGKNGPAAAYLFGNINPGISINTGIVTGNITSKDLIGPLQGMPLSKLIEEISAGNAYVNVYSEFCTGGELRGQIDPIK
;
A
#
# COMPACT_ATOMS: atom_id res chain seq x y z
N MET A 1 2.56 23.82 1.81
CA MET A 1 1.41 22.88 1.80
C MET A 1 1.94 21.45 1.75
N LEU A 2 1.44 20.59 2.63
CA LEU A 2 1.83 19.18 2.64
C LEU A 2 1.14 18.44 1.50
N LYS A 3 1.87 17.53 0.84
CA LYS A 3 1.27 16.66 -0.17
C LYS A 3 0.63 15.46 0.53
N GLN A 4 -0.61 15.19 0.15
CA GLN A 4 -1.40 14.11 0.70
C GLN A 4 -1.88 13.18 -0.41
N PHE A 5 -2.01 11.90 -0.06
CA PHE A 5 -2.48 10.87 -1.00
C PHE A 5 -3.46 9.96 -0.30
N LEU A 6 -4.36 9.39 -1.07
CA LEU A 6 -5.39 8.47 -0.56
C LEU A 6 -5.44 7.22 -1.44
N CYS A 7 -5.65 6.09 -0.79
CA CYS A 7 -5.81 4.81 -1.46
C CYS A 7 -7.06 4.12 -0.88
N ARG A 8 -7.97 3.69 -1.74
CA ARG A 8 -9.14 2.90 -1.34
C ARG A 8 -8.90 1.45 -1.71
N LEU A 9 -8.93 0.58 -0.70
CA LEU A 9 -8.58 -0.82 -0.83
C LEU A 9 -9.83 -1.68 -1.00
N LYS A 10 -9.90 -2.40 -2.11
CA LYS A 10 -11.03 -3.27 -2.46
C LYS A 10 -10.54 -4.55 -3.11
N GLY A 11 -11.25 -5.65 -2.88
CA GLY A 11 -10.98 -6.91 -3.56
C GLY A 11 -11.20 -6.82 -5.06
N ASP A 12 -12.19 -6.01 -5.49
CA ASP A 12 -12.51 -5.82 -6.91
C ASP A 12 -11.37 -5.24 -7.71
N ASN A 13 -10.42 -4.55 -7.06
CA ASN A 13 -9.27 -3.93 -7.72
C ASN A 13 -8.11 -4.89 -7.94
N GLU A 14 -8.19 -6.10 -7.37
CA GLU A 14 -7.17 -7.12 -7.63
C GLU A 14 -7.23 -7.60 -9.08
N VAL A 15 -6.13 -8.05 -9.57
CA VAL A 15 -6.01 -8.72 -10.87
C VAL A 15 -5.78 -10.20 -10.59
N SER A 16 -6.70 -11.07 -10.74
CA SER A 16 -8.14 -11.06 -10.96
C SER A 16 -8.90 -10.62 -9.72
N PRO A 17 -10.11 -10.07 -9.87
CA PRO A 17 -10.89 -9.60 -8.73
C PRO A 17 -11.11 -10.68 -7.66
N VAL A 18 -11.04 -10.25 -6.40
CA VAL A 18 -11.24 -11.11 -5.23
C VAL A 18 -12.57 -10.77 -4.56
N HIS A 19 -13.36 -11.80 -4.31
CA HIS A 19 -14.63 -11.68 -3.59
C HIS A 19 -14.32 -11.74 -2.10
N THR A 20 -14.49 -10.64 -1.40
CA THR A 20 -14.17 -10.56 0.02
C THR A 20 -15.04 -9.54 0.74
N ARG A 21 -15.24 -9.75 2.05
CA ARG A 21 -15.88 -8.77 2.92
C ARG A 21 -14.87 -7.74 3.45
N ALA A 22 -13.60 -7.98 3.20
CA ALA A 22 -12.55 -7.07 3.63
C ALA A 22 -12.61 -5.76 2.85
N SER A 23 -12.18 -4.69 3.49
CA SER A 23 -12.04 -3.38 2.87
C SER A 23 -10.97 -2.61 3.61
N GLY A 24 -10.58 -1.46 3.08
CA GLY A 24 -9.63 -0.61 3.78
C GLY A 24 -9.33 0.68 3.04
N THR A 25 -8.54 1.51 3.71
CA THR A 25 -8.02 2.75 3.14
C THR A 25 -6.57 2.91 3.61
N THR A 26 -5.78 3.64 2.83
CA THR A 26 -4.47 4.10 3.26
C THR A 26 -4.35 5.58 2.96
N GLU A 27 -3.95 6.34 3.97
CA GLU A 27 -3.67 7.77 3.81
C GLU A 27 -2.17 7.99 3.90
N PHE A 28 -1.66 8.89 3.07
CA PHE A 28 -0.24 9.23 3.05
C PHE A 28 -0.07 10.74 3.16
N VAL A 29 0.93 11.16 3.93
CA VAL A 29 1.31 12.58 4.05
C VAL A 29 2.81 12.67 3.86
N LEU A 30 3.24 13.43 2.86
CA LEU A 30 4.66 13.69 2.62
C LEU A 30 5.12 14.84 3.52
N SER A 31 6.22 14.65 4.24
CA SER A 31 6.79 15.69 5.09
C SER A 31 7.20 16.91 4.27
N SER A 32 7.26 18.08 4.92
CA SER A 32 7.57 19.36 4.24
C SER A 32 8.94 19.35 3.57
N ASN A 33 9.90 18.61 4.11
CA ASN A 33 11.23 18.49 3.51
C ASN A 33 11.34 17.36 2.48
N GLY A 34 10.25 16.59 2.26
CA GLY A 34 10.22 15.52 1.28
C GLY A 34 10.94 14.23 1.68
N ASN A 35 11.41 14.12 2.92
CA ASN A 35 12.24 12.99 3.34
C ASN A 35 11.49 11.83 3.96
N LYS A 36 10.23 12.02 4.32
CA LYS A 36 9.39 10.98 4.93
C LYS A 36 8.00 10.98 4.32
N LEU A 37 7.51 9.80 4.03
CA LEU A 37 6.11 9.59 3.65
C LEU A 37 5.43 8.87 4.82
N HIS A 38 4.65 9.60 5.61
CA HIS A 38 3.90 9.03 6.71
C HIS A 38 2.66 8.33 6.16
N TYR A 39 2.33 7.14 6.69
CA TYR A 39 1.15 6.42 6.26
C TYR A 39 0.31 5.96 7.44
N ARG A 40 -0.99 5.84 7.17
CA ARG A 40 -1.97 5.28 8.09
C ARG A 40 -2.87 4.35 7.30
N ILE A 41 -2.80 3.07 7.63
CA ILE A 41 -3.61 2.03 7.00
C ILE A 41 -4.73 1.67 7.94
N GLN A 42 -5.97 1.65 7.45
CA GLN A 42 -7.08 1.07 8.17
C GLN A 42 -7.62 -0.08 7.34
N VAL A 43 -7.72 -1.26 7.95
CA VAL A 43 -8.30 -2.45 7.33
C VAL A 43 -9.45 -2.96 8.15
N ASN A 44 -10.45 -3.50 7.46
CA ASN A 44 -11.66 -4.02 8.08
C ASN A 44 -11.90 -5.45 7.57
N ASN A 45 -12.24 -6.35 8.49
CA ASN A 45 -12.65 -7.72 8.18
C ASN A 45 -11.63 -8.51 7.36
N VAL A 46 -10.35 -8.34 7.66
CA VAL A 46 -9.29 -9.14 7.03
C VAL A 46 -9.03 -10.36 7.91
N ARG A 47 -9.14 -11.54 7.32
CA ARG A 47 -8.83 -12.79 8.00
C ARG A 47 -7.40 -13.18 7.67
N LYS A 48 -6.59 -13.38 8.75
CA LYS A 48 -5.20 -13.85 8.62
C LYS A 48 -4.35 -12.92 7.76
N LEU A 49 -4.40 -11.61 8.06
CA LEU A 49 -3.55 -10.59 7.43
C LEU A 49 -2.08 -10.97 7.63
N THR A 50 -1.30 -10.93 6.55
CA THR A 50 0.13 -11.25 6.60
C THR A 50 1.03 -10.07 6.28
N GLN A 51 0.63 -9.21 5.36
CA GLN A 51 1.47 -8.08 4.96
C GLN A 51 0.70 -7.05 4.14
N VAL A 52 1.25 -5.85 4.10
CA VAL A 52 0.77 -4.76 3.24
C VAL A 52 2.00 -4.17 2.55
N ARG A 53 1.90 -3.95 1.24
CA ARG A 53 3.01 -3.43 0.42
C ARG A 53 2.56 -2.32 -0.50
N ILE A 54 3.51 -1.46 -0.90
CA ILE A 54 3.36 -0.61 -2.08
C ILE A 54 4.02 -1.34 -3.24
N HIS A 55 3.34 -1.35 -4.38
CA HIS A 55 3.85 -1.88 -5.65
C HIS A 55 3.87 -0.79 -6.71
N ILE A 56 4.69 -0.98 -7.73
CA ILE A 56 4.74 -0.11 -8.90
C ILE A 56 3.96 -0.78 -10.03
N GLY A 57 2.93 -0.10 -10.52
CA GLY A 57 2.12 -0.58 -11.63
C GLY A 57 0.85 0.23 -11.78
N PRO A 58 0.33 0.33 -13.01
CA PRO A 58 -0.95 1.00 -13.27
C PRO A 58 -2.12 0.12 -12.86
N ALA A 59 -3.32 0.72 -12.78
CA ALA A 59 -4.54 -0.03 -12.52
C ALA A 59 -4.69 -1.17 -13.53
N GLY A 60 -5.11 -2.34 -13.05
CA GLY A 60 -5.35 -3.50 -13.91
C GLY A 60 -4.13 -4.34 -14.23
N LYS A 61 -2.94 -3.98 -13.76
CA LYS A 61 -1.71 -4.74 -13.98
C LYS A 61 -0.96 -4.96 -12.68
N ASN A 62 -0.44 -6.16 -12.48
CA ASN A 62 0.43 -6.45 -11.34
C ASN A 62 1.83 -5.95 -11.63
N GLY A 63 2.49 -5.41 -10.62
CA GLY A 63 3.87 -4.95 -10.72
C GLY A 63 4.67 -5.33 -9.49
N PRO A 64 5.98 -5.03 -9.50
CA PRO A 64 6.87 -5.40 -8.41
C PRO A 64 6.65 -4.56 -7.16
N ALA A 65 6.98 -5.14 -5.99
CA ALA A 65 6.92 -4.43 -4.73
C ALA A 65 8.03 -3.38 -4.65
N ALA A 66 7.69 -2.23 -4.09
CA ALA A 66 8.61 -1.10 -3.92
C ALA A 66 8.84 -0.73 -2.46
N ALA A 67 7.94 -1.11 -1.55
CA ALA A 67 8.10 -0.88 -0.12
C ALA A 67 7.17 -1.78 0.68
N TYR A 68 7.61 -2.19 1.88
CA TYR A 68 6.75 -2.86 2.85
C TYR A 68 6.16 -1.82 3.78
N LEU A 69 4.84 -1.90 4.00
CA LEU A 69 4.14 -1.06 4.98
C LEU A 69 3.88 -1.82 6.29
N PHE A 70 3.68 -3.12 6.20
CA PHE A 70 3.43 -3.99 7.35
C PHE A 70 3.82 -5.43 7.02
N GLY A 71 4.39 -6.13 8.02
CA GLY A 71 4.73 -7.55 7.88
C GLY A 71 6.00 -7.74 7.01
N ASN A 72 6.27 -8.89 6.62
CA ASN A 72 5.51 -10.15 6.58
C ASN A 72 5.44 -10.80 7.98
N ILE A 73 4.25 -11.27 8.38
CA ILE A 73 4.05 -12.01 9.63
C ILE A 73 3.49 -13.41 9.35
N ASN A 74 3.90 -14.39 10.16
CA ASN A 74 3.44 -15.76 10.05
C ASN A 74 3.37 -16.36 11.47
N PRO A 75 2.18 -16.78 11.95
CA PRO A 75 0.91 -16.77 11.24
C PRO A 75 0.33 -15.37 11.09
N GLY A 76 -0.63 -15.22 10.17
CA GLY A 76 -1.36 -13.99 9.99
C GLY A 76 -2.29 -13.68 11.15
N ILE A 77 -2.73 -12.43 11.24
CA ILE A 77 -3.67 -11.98 12.28
C ILE A 77 -5.03 -11.65 11.65
N SER A 78 -6.09 -12.04 12.34
CA SER A 78 -7.45 -11.72 11.90
C SER A 78 -7.89 -10.43 12.58
N ILE A 79 -8.42 -9.51 11.78
CA ILE A 79 -8.72 -8.14 12.21
C ILE A 79 -10.13 -7.78 11.82
N ASN A 80 -10.96 -7.38 12.79
CA ASN A 80 -12.27 -6.78 12.50
C ASN A 80 -12.07 -5.35 12.01
N THR A 81 -11.33 -4.53 12.77
CA THR A 81 -10.88 -3.22 12.37
C THR A 81 -9.51 -2.99 12.99
N GLY A 82 -8.53 -2.68 12.17
CA GLY A 82 -7.17 -2.44 12.64
C GLY A 82 -6.53 -1.27 11.94
N ILE A 83 -5.59 -0.62 12.62
CA ILE A 83 -4.88 0.54 12.13
C ILE A 83 -3.39 0.28 12.26
N VAL A 84 -2.64 0.55 11.18
CA VAL A 84 -1.19 0.50 11.16
C VAL A 84 -0.67 1.85 10.69
N THR A 85 0.27 2.43 11.42
CA THR A 85 0.91 3.67 11.04
C THR A 85 2.42 3.48 10.96
N GLY A 86 3.07 4.28 10.13
CA GLY A 86 4.51 4.24 9.99
C GLY A 86 5.00 5.32 9.04
N ASN A 87 6.29 5.27 8.76
CA ASN A 87 6.93 6.19 7.82
C ASN A 87 7.77 5.41 6.84
N ILE A 88 7.80 5.90 5.59
CA ILE A 88 8.71 5.40 4.57
C ILE A 88 9.76 6.48 4.31
N THR A 89 11.01 6.08 4.28
CA THR A 89 12.12 6.92 3.83
C THR A 89 12.79 6.25 2.62
N SER A 90 13.75 6.91 2.01
CA SER A 90 14.48 6.34 0.87
C SER A 90 15.13 4.99 1.19
N LYS A 91 15.49 4.77 2.46
CA LYS A 91 16.13 3.52 2.91
C LYS A 91 15.19 2.32 2.88
N ASP A 92 13.88 2.58 2.87
CA ASP A 92 12.86 1.53 2.89
C ASP A 92 12.44 1.08 1.50
N LEU A 93 12.94 1.72 0.46
CA LEU A 93 12.59 1.38 -0.92
C LEU A 93 13.31 0.11 -1.36
N ILE A 94 12.55 -0.78 -2.01
CA ILE A 94 13.05 -2.07 -2.48
C ILE A 94 12.69 -2.26 -3.95
N GLY A 95 13.14 -3.38 -4.53
CA GLY A 95 12.82 -3.72 -5.90
C GLY A 95 13.30 -2.66 -6.87
N PRO A 96 12.44 -2.21 -7.79
CA PRO A 96 12.85 -1.24 -8.81
C PRO A 96 13.22 0.13 -8.27
N LEU A 97 12.84 0.46 -7.02
CA LEU A 97 13.17 1.75 -6.42
C LEU A 97 14.30 1.67 -5.40
N GLN A 98 14.89 0.50 -5.19
CA GLN A 98 15.98 0.33 -4.23
C GLN A 98 17.15 1.24 -4.61
N GLY A 99 17.65 2.00 -3.62
CA GLY A 99 18.75 2.94 -3.84
C GLY A 99 18.33 4.28 -4.44
N MET A 100 17.04 4.43 -4.75
CA MET A 100 16.51 5.67 -5.33
C MET A 100 16.09 6.66 -4.23
N PRO A 101 16.01 7.96 -4.54
CA PRO A 101 15.44 8.92 -3.59
C PRO A 101 13.94 8.71 -3.42
N LEU A 102 13.40 9.13 -2.28
CA LEU A 102 11.97 9.02 -2.00
C LEU A 102 11.13 9.75 -3.06
N SER A 103 11.66 10.83 -3.63
CA SER A 103 10.99 11.57 -4.71
C SER A 103 10.61 10.69 -5.90
N LYS A 104 11.37 9.61 -6.13
CA LYS A 104 11.05 8.68 -7.22
C LYS A 104 9.74 7.94 -6.95
N LEU A 105 9.51 7.52 -5.71
CA LEU A 105 8.22 6.93 -5.33
C LEU A 105 7.09 7.94 -5.49
N ILE A 106 7.32 9.18 -5.08
CA ILE A 106 6.30 10.24 -5.20
C ILE A 106 5.98 10.51 -6.67
N GLU A 107 6.96 10.48 -7.56
CA GLU A 107 6.73 10.60 -9.00
C GLU A 107 5.83 9.48 -9.52
N GLU A 108 6.10 8.23 -9.10
CA GLU A 108 5.30 7.09 -9.52
C GLU A 108 3.85 7.21 -9.00
N ILE A 109 3.69 7.61 -7.75
CA ILE A 109 2.36 7.85 -7.17
C ILE A 109 1.62 8.93 -7.98
N SER A 110 2.28 10.04 -8.25
CA SER A 110 1.67 11.16 -8.98
C SER A 110 1.29 10.81 -10.41
N ALA A 111 2.00 9.86 -11.01
CA ALA A 111 1.73 9.36 -12.36
C ALA A 111 0.61 8.30 -12.40
N GLY A 112 0.01 7.94 -11.25
CA GLY A 112 -0.99 6.88 -11.19
C GLY A 112 -0.40 5.48 -11.30
N ASN A 113 0.89 5.32 -11.03
CA ASN A 113 1.64 4.10 -11.27
C ASN A 113 2.12 3.43 -9.98
N ALA A 114 1.39 3.63 -8.90
CA ALA A 114 1.67 2.96 -7.62
C ALA A 114 0.37 2.55 -6.94
N TYR A 115 0.40 1.40 -6.27
CA TYR A 115 -0.77 0.90 -5.57
C TYR A 115 -0.37 0.22 -4.26
N VAL A 116 -1.34 0.15 -3.34
CA VAL A 116 -1.20 -0.61 -2.10
C VAL A 116 -1.87 -1.97 -2.29
N ASN A 117 -1.24 -3.01 -1.81
CA ASN A 117 -1.76 -4.37 -1.85
C ASN A 117 -1.72 -4.98 -0.45
N VAL A 118 -2.86 -5.54 -0.02
CA VAL A 118 -3.02 -6.21 1.28
C VAL A 118 -3.09 -7.71 1.03
N TYR A 119 -2.27 -8.48 1.76
CA TYR A 119 -2.17 -9.92 1.60
C TYR A 119 -2.67 -10.64 2.85
N SER A 120 -3.23 -11.81 2.65
CA SER A 120 -3.67 -12.69 3.74
C SER A 120 -3.24 -14.13 3.44
N GLU A 121 -3.37 -15.00 4.45
CA GLU A 121 -3.08 -16.43 4.25
C GLU A 121 -4.03 -17.05 3.22
N PHE A 122 -5.26 -16.53 3.10
CA PHE A 122 -6.23 -17.05 2.15
C PHE A 122 -6.06 -16.48 0.74
N CYS A 123 -5.42 -15.34 0.63
CA CYS A 123 -5.19 -14.65 -0.63
C CYS A 123 -3.71 -14.26 -0.73
N THR A 124 -2.88 -15.26 -1.02
CA THR A 124 -1.42 -15.08 -1.05
C THR A 124 -0.94 -14.21 -2.21
N GLY A 125 -1.78 -14.02 -3.23
CA GLY A 125 -1.51 -13.10 -4.33
C GLY A 125 -2.10 -11.71 -4.12
N GLY A 126 -2.73 -11.46 -2.98
CA GLY A 126 -3.36 -10.21 -2.63
C GLY A 126 -4.85 -10.33 -2.45
N GLU A 127 -5.38 -9.72 -1.41
CA GLU A 127 -6.83 -9.71 -1.11
C GLU A 127 -7.46 -8.37 -1.44
N LEU A 128 -6.76 -7.26 -1.13
CA LEU A 128 -7.24 -5.89 -1.37
C LEU A 128 -6.19 -5.11 -2.13
N ARG A 129 -6.64 -4.26 -3.04
CA ARG A 129 -5.77 -3.41 -3.83
C ARG A 129 -6.40 -2.04 -4.03
N GLY A 130 -5.58 -1.00 -4.10
CA GLY A 130 -6.02 0.34 -4.49
C GLY A 130 -4.88 1.16 -5.06
N GLN A 131 -5.16 1.90 -6.12
CA GLN A 131 -4.21 2.89 -6.63
C GLN A 131 -4.09 4.04 -5.64
N ILE A 132 -2.90 4.60 -5.55
CA ILE A 132 -2.63 5.74 -4.68
C ILE A 132 -2.85 7.00 -5.49
N ASP A 133 -3.78 7.85 -5.04
CA ASP A 133 -4.16 9.07 -5.74
C ASP A 133 -3.81 10.31 -4.93
N PRO A 134 -3.32 11.38 -5.57
CA PRO A 134 -3.11 12.65 -4.87
C PRO A 134 -4.44 13.23 -4.40
N ILE A 135 -4.43 13.81 -3.21
CA ILE A 135 -5.56 14.60 -2.70
C ILE A 135 -5.33 16.05 -3.12
N LYS A 136 -6.29 16.60 -3.79
CA LYS A 136 -6.23 18.00 -4.27
C LYS A 136 -6.93 18.94 -3.34
#